data_120c11373d1e7591f11870d26521f695
#
_entry.id   120c11373d1e7591f11870d26521f695
#
_cell.length_a   1.000
_cell.length_b   1.000
_cell.length_c   1.000
_cell.angle_alpha   90.00
_cell.angle_beta   90.00
_cell.angle_gamma   90.00
#
_symmetry.space_group_name_H-M   'P 1'
#
loop_
_entity.id
_entity.type
_entity.pdbx_description
1 polymer ?
#
loop_
_entity_poly.entity_id
_entity_poly.type
_entity_poly.pdbx_seq_one_letter_code
_entity_poly.pdbx_strand_id
1 'polypeptide(L)'
;MKPEAHGGDRLRMAALAGRAPDSLLDFSVNVRPEGAPEFLRLALCRALDHISAYPSPHAEEAMKAAARVYGLPADCFVFGNGTNELIHLLARVLKEDGTPCAAVIEPAFSEYALACGLAGLEVRHPDCGVRRDGDSDEDILRQMLSLLADVPARAAVWLANPGN
;
A
#
# COMPACT_ATOMS: atom_id res chain seq x y z
N MET A 1 20.16 -4.34 -8.04
CA MET A 1 19.25 -4.29 -6.88
C MET A 1 18.73 -5.69 -6.66
N LYS A 2 18.98 -6.33 -5.51
CA LYS A 2 18.33 -7.62 -5.18
C LYS A 2 16.84 -7.31 -4.99
N PRO A 3 15.93 -8.08 -5.61
CA PRO A 3 14.52 -7.91 -5.32
C PRO A 3 14.33 -8.18 -3.82
N GLU A 4 13.83 -7.20 -3.09
CA GLU A 4 13.42 -7.39 -1.71
C GLU A 4 12.33 -8.46 -1.68
N ALA A 5 12.42 -9.37 -0.73
CA ALA A 5 11.44 -10.44 -0.60
C ALA A 5 10.15 -9.84 -0.03
N HIS A 6 9.14 -9.72 -0.89
CA HIS A 6 7.79 -9.40 -0.41
C HIS A 6 7.29 -10.51 0.51
N GLY A 7 6.46 -10.15 1.50
CA GLY A 7 5.73 -11.12 2.30
C GLY A 7 4.86 -12.03 1.42
N GLY A 8 4.45 -13.19 1.96
CA GLY A 8 3.56 -14.14 1.27
C GLY A 8 4.25 -15.14 0.36
N ASP A 9 5.58 -15.11 0.19
CA ASP A 9 6.32 -16.12 -0.59
C ASP A 9 6.55 -17.40 0.22
N ARG A 10 5.44 -18.06 0.56
CA ARG A 10 5.45 -19.30 1.37
C ARG A 10 6.27 -20.41 0.71
N LEU A 11 6.26 -20.51 -0.62
CA LEU A 11 6.99 -21.56 -1.34
C LEU A 11 8.50 -21.39 -1.17
N ARG A 12 9.00 -20.17 -1.35
CA ARG A 12 10.41 -19.86 -1.15
C ARG A 12 10.84 -20.05 0.29
N MET A 13 10.04 -19.54 1.25
CA MET A 13 10.35 -19.67 2.67
C MET A 13 10.34 -21.13 3.13
N ALA A 14 9.41 -21.95 2.63
CA ALA A 14 9.35 -23.37 2.88
C ALA A 14 10.59 -24.09 2.36
N ALA A 15 11.00 -23.78 1.13
CA ALA A 15 12.23 -24.32 0.53
C ALA A 15 13.47 -23.96 1.35
N LEU A 16 13.61 -22.72 1.80
CA LEU A 16 14.73 -22.27 2.64
C LEU A 16 14.73 -22.95 4.01
N ALA A 17 13.55 -23.20 4.57
CA ALA A 17 13.39 -23.86 5.87
C ALA A 17 13.45 -25.41 5.79
N GLY A 18 13.50 -25.99 4.60
CA GLY A 18 13.41 -27.44 4.40
C GLY A 18 12.09 -28.04 4.89
N ARG A 19 10.97 -27.31 4.77
CA ARG A 19 9.65 -27.68 5.26
C ARG A 19 8.61 -27.68 4.15
N ALA A 20 7.46 -28.34 4.38
CA ALA A 20 6.31 -28.24 3.50
C ALA A 20 5.66 -26.84 3.64
N PRO A 21 5.22 -26.21 2.55
CA PRO A 21 4.60 -24.88 2.58
C PRO A 21 3.43 -24.77 3.56
N ASP A 22 2.60 -25.80 3.65
CA ASP A 22 1.44 -25.85 4.54
C ASP A 22 1.78 -26.00 6.03
N SER A 23 3.04 -26.31 6.35
CA SER A 23 3.51 -26.37 7.74
C SER A 23 4.01 -25.02 8.28
N LEU A 24 4.03 -23.97 7.44
CA LEU A 24 4.47 -22.65 7.85
C LEU A 24 3.29 -21.80 8.30
N LEU A 25 3.45 -21.12 9.43
CA LEU A 25 2.58 -20.03 9.84
C LEU A 25 3.13 -18.74 9.23
N ASP A 26 2.32 -18.12 8.38
CA ASP A 26 2.72 -16.91 7.64
C ASP A 26 2.14 -15.67 8.33
N PHE A 27 3.01 -14.87 8.94
CA PHE A 27 2.70 -13.59 9.56
C PHE A 27 3.18 -12.40 8.72
N SER A 28 3.68 -12.66 7.51
CA SER A 28 4.24 -11.62 6.63
C SER A 28 3.21 -10.91 5.77
N VAL A 29 1.94 -11.32 5.83
CA VAL A 29 0.85 -10.76 5.01
C VAL A 29 -0.39 -10.49 5.85
N ASN A 30 -1.04 -9.37 5.60
CA ASN A 30 -2.29 -8.97 6.25
C ASN A 30 -3.49 -9.52 5.48
N VAL A 31 -3.69 -10.83 5.54
CA VAL A 31 -4.84 -11.50 4.92
C VAL A 31 -5.81 -11.99 5.98
N ARG A 32 -7.09 -12.02 5.63
CA ARG A 32 -8.12 -12.55 6.51
C ARG A 32 -7.96 -14.07 6.66
N PRO A 33 -7.76 -14.60 7.90
CA PRO A 33 -7.51 -16.03 8.11
C PRO A 33 -8.70 -16.91 7.73
N GLU A 34 -9.94 -16.41 7.87
CA GLU A 34 -11.16 -17.15 7.50
C GLU A 34 -11.41 -17.16 5.98
N GLY A 35 -10.56 -16.51 5.20
CA GLY A 35 -10.73 -16.38 3.75
C GLY A 35 -11.82 -15.40 3.34
N ALA A 36 -12.29 -15.50 2.10
CA ALA A 36 -13.29 -14.59 1.57
C ALA A 36 -14.67 -14.84 2.20
N PRO A 37 -15.37 -13.78 2.66
CA PRO A 37 -16.73 -13.90 3.17
C PRO A 37 -17.70 -14.48 2.12
N GLU A 38 -18.73 -15.20 2.56
CA GLU A 38 -19.68 -15.86 1.67
C GLU A 38 -20.36 -14.90 0.68
N PHE A 39 -20.77 -13.71 1.16
CA PHE A 39 -21.39 -12.70 0.28
C PHE A 39 -20.46 -12.27 -0.86
N LEU A 40 -19.15 -12.17 -0.59
CA LEU A 40 -18.15 -11.83 -1.61
C LEU A 40 -17.98 -12.98 -2.62
N ARG A 41 -17.90 -14.21 -2.13
CA ARG A 41 -17.83 -15.40 -3.01
C ARG A 41 -19.02 -15.47 -3.95
N LEU A 42 -20.23 -15.28 -3.43
CA LEU A 42 -21.46 -15.26 -4.23
C LEU A 42 -21.47 -14.10 -5.25
N ALA A 43 -21.00 -12.92 -4.86
CA ALA A 43 -20.89 -11.79 -5.78
C ALA A 43 -19.91 -12.08 -6.93
N LEU A 44 -18.75 -12.66 -6.63
CA LEU A 44 -17.75 -13.06 -7.64
C LEU A 44 -18.30 -14.14 -8.58
N CYS A 45 -19.02 -15.14 -8.07
CA CYS A 45 -19.64 -16.16 -8.91
C CYS A 45 -20.65 -15.54 -9.91
N ARG A 46 -21.45 -14.57 -9.48
CA ARG A 46 -22.38 -13.85 -10.37
C ARG A 46 -21.64 -12.98 -11.39
N ALA A 47 -20.50 -12.40 -11.01
CA ALA A 47 -19.71 -11.59 -11.92
C ALA A 47 -19.08 -12.39 -13.07
N LEU A 48 -18.93 -13.71 -12.93
CA LEU A 48 -18.42 -14.58 -13.99
C LEU A 48 -19.29 -14.55 -15.27
N ASP A 49 -20.59 -14.31 -15.14
CA ASP A 49 -21.49 -14.20 -16.30
C ASP A 49 -21.19 -12.96 -17.17
N HIS A 50 -20.40 -12.02 -16.65
CA HIS A 50 -20.09 -10.73 -17.28
C HIS A 50 -18.61 -10.56 -17.65
N ILE A 51 -17.77 -11.59 -17.45
CA ILE A 51 -16.31 -11.49 -17.70
C ILE A 51 -15.92 -11.24 -19.15
N SER A 52 -16.84 -11.50 -20.10
CA SER A 52 -16.63 -11.23 -21.52
C SER A 52 -16.83 -9.76 -21.89
N ALA A 53 -17.42 -8.96 -21.02
CA ALA A 53 -17.63 -7.54 -21.25
C ALA A 53 -16.42 -6.73 -20.78
N TYR A 54 -16.09 -5.65 -21.50
CA TYR A 54 -15.10 -4.71 -21.01
C TYR A 54 -15.61 -4.03 -19.73
N PRO A 55 -14.74 -3.86 -18.71
CA PRO A 55 -15.10 -3.12 -17.52
C PRO A 55 -15.32 -1.63 -17.86
N SER A 56 -16.07 -0.92 -17.01
CA SER A 56 -16.18 0.53 -17.08
C SER A 56 -14.80 1.17 -16.95
N PRO A 57 -14.41 2.09 -17.87
CA PRO A 57 -13.07 2.70 -17.86
C PRO A 57 -12.74 3.46 -16.58
N HIS A 58 -13.76 3.97 -15.89
CA HIS A 58 -13.60 4.81 -14.71
C HIS A 58 -14.21 4.20 -13.45
N ALA A 59 -14.67 2.96 -13.49
CA ALA A 59 -15.29 2.26 -12.35
C ALA A 59 -16.42 3.06 -11.67
N GLU A 60 -17.28 3.74 -12.45
CA GLU A 60 -18.28 4.70 -11.96
C GLU A 60 -19.23 4.10 -10.91
N GLU A 61 -19.62 2.84 -11.07
CA GLU A 61 -20.50 2.17 -10.11
C GLU A 61 -19.81 1.96 -8.76
N ALA A 62 -18.52 1.57 -8.79
CA ALA A 62 -17.71 1.41 -7.60
C ALA A 62 -17.49 2.76 -6.89
N MET A 63 -17.20 3.81 -7.66
CA MET A 63 -17.06 5.18 -7.14
C MET A 63 -18.34 5.66 -6.46
N LYS A 64 -19.52 5.47 -7.09
CA LYS A 64 -20.82 5.80 -6.48
C LYS A 64 -21.11 4.97 -5.24
N ALA A 65 -20.74 3.70 -5.23
CA ALA A 65 -20.90 2.84 -4.06
C ALA A 65 -20.02 3.30 -2.89
N ALA A 66 -18.75 3.61 -3.15
CA ALA A 66 -17.83 4.17 -2.17
C ALA A 66 -18.32 5.54 -1.64
N ALA A 67 -18.78 6.42 -2.51
CA ALA A 67 -19.35 7.71 -2.13
C ALA A 67 -20.49 7.56 -1.12
N ARG A 68 -21.38 6.59 -1.33
CA ARG A 68 -22.48 6.32 -0.38
C ARG A 68 -21.99 5.79 0.96
N VAL A 69 -20.97 4.93 0.97
CA VAL A 69 -20.43 4.31 2.18
C VAL A 69 -19.65 5.33 3.02
N TYR A 70 -18.81 6.13 2.38
CA TYR A 70 -17.90 7.05 3.07
C TYR A 70 -18.44 8.46 3.22
N GLY A 71 -19.57 8.79 2.61
CA GLY A 71 -20.16 10.14 2.69
C GLY A 71 -19.32 11.21 1.96
N LEU A 72 -18.54 10.82 0.94
CA LEU A 72 -17.70 11.71 0.16
C LEU A 72 -18.19 11.79 -1.30
N PRO A 73 -17.86 12.85 -2.04
CA PRO A 73 -18.15 12.94 -3.48
C PRO A 73 -17.50 11.76 -4.25
N ALA A 74 -18.14 11.31 -5.33
CA ALA A 74 -17.67 10.17 -6.10
C ALA A 74 -16.32 10.41 -6.78
N ASP A 75 -16.00 11.65 -7.13
CA ASP A 75 -14.73 12.09 -7.71
C ASP A 75 -13.55 12.08 -6.73
N CYS A 76 -13.81 11.87 -5.44
CA CYS A 76 -12.78 11.65 -4.43
C CYS A 76 -12.22 10.21 -4.41
N PHE A 77 -12.73 9.32 -5.28
CA PHE A 77 -12.31 7.92 -5.29
C PHE A 77 -11.63 7.54 -6.60
N VAL A 78 -10.56 6.79 -6.49
CA VAL A 78 -9.86 6.14 -7.60
C VAL A 78 -9.77 4.64 -7.33
N PHE A 79 -10.08 3.84 -8.34
CA PHE A 79 -9.99 2.38 -8.25
C PHE A 79 -8.90 1.87 -9.18
N GLY A 80 -8.21 0.82 -8.76
CA GLY A 80 -7.16 0.16 -9.51
C GLY A 80 -7.08 -1.33 -9.17
N ASN A 81 -6.23 -2.06 -9.88
CA ASN A 81 -6.00 -3.49 -9.66
C ASN A 81 -5.07 -3.73 -8.46
N GLY A 82 -5.58 -3.37 -7.28
CA GLY A 82 -4.85 -3.43 -6.03
C GLY A 82 -4.06 -2.15 -5.73
N THR A 83 -3.61 -2.05 -4.50
CA THR A 83 -2.87 -0.88 -3.98
C THR A 83 -1.58 -0.62 -4.75
N ASN A 84 -0.93 -1.67 -5.24
CA ASN A 84 0.35 -1.55 -5.94
C ASN A 84 0.22 -0.71 -7.22
N GLU A 85 -0.79 -0.97 -8.04
CA GLU A 85 -1.05 -0.14 -9.23
C GLU A 85 -1.26 1.33 -8.84
N LEU A 86 -2.07 1.59 -7.81
CA LEU A 86 -2.35 2.96 -7.36
C LEU A 86 -1.11 3.67 -6.83
N ILE A 87 -0.22 2.97 -6.12
CA ILE A 87 1.07 3.51 -5.66
C ILE A 87 1.93 3.96 -6.84
N HIS A 88 2.07 3.12 -7.86
CA HIS A 88 2.85 3.44 -9.05
C HIS A 88 2.22 4.59 -9.86
N LEU A 89 0.91 4.61 -10.02
CA LEU A 89 0.20 5.70 -10.68
C LEU A 89 0.39 7.02 -9.93
N LEU A 90 0.22 7.01 -8.61
CA LEU A 90 0.38 8.21 -7.79
C LEU A 90 1.80 8.74 -7.84
N ALA A 91 2.83 7.88 -7.78
CA ALA A 91 4.23 8.29 -7.90
C ALA A 91 4.50 9.00 -9.24
N ARG A 92 3.91 8.53 -10.34
CA ARG A 92 4.03 9.17 -11.66
C ARG A 92 3.33 10.52 -11.70
N VAL A 93 2.10 10.61 -11.18
CA VAL A 93 1.36 11.89 -11.10
C VAL A 93 2.13 12.91 -10.28
N LEU A 94 2.68 12.52 -9.14
CA LEU A 94 3.51 13.39 -8.30
C LEU A 94 4.72 13.92 -9.07
N LYS A 95 5.39 13.06 -9.87
CA LYS A 95 6.52 13.48 -10.70
C LYS A 95 6.09 14.46 -11.79
N GLU A 96 4.99 14.18 -12.48
CA GLU A 96 4.44 15.05 -13.53
C GLU A 96 4.01 16.43 -12.97
N ASP A 97 3.49 16.45 -11.73
CA ASP A 97 3.15 17.69 -10.99
C ASP A 97 4.40 18.47 -10.50
N GLY A 98 5.59 17.98 -10.77
CA GLY A 98 6.85 18.64 -10.42
C GLY A 98 7.25 18.48 -8.95
N THR A 99 6.74 17.45 -8.27
CA THR A 99 7.20 17.09 -6.91
C THR A 99 8.66 16.67 -6.97
N PRO A 100 9.59 17.28 -6.19
CA PRO A 100 11.01 17.01 -6.31
C PRO A 100 11.42 15.69 -5.65
N CYS A 101 10.80 15.33 -4.53
CA CYS A 101 11.18 14.15 -3.77
C CYS A 101 9.99 13.52 -3.04
N ALA A 102 10.21 12.29 -2.60
CA ALA A 102 9.30 11.53 -1.75
C ALA A 102 10.02 11.09 -0.48
N ALA A 103 9.43 11.35 0.68
CA ALA A 103 9.86 10.81 1.96
C ALA A 103 9.02 9.57 2.27
N VAL A 104 9.66 8.43 2.45
CA VAL A 104 9.02 7.18 2.85
C VAL A 104 9.39 6.92 4.30
N ILE A 105 8.41 7.03 5.19
CA ILE A 105 8.64 6.85 6.62
C ILE A 105 8.83 5.36 6.92
N GLU A 106 10.02 5.00 7.36
CA GLU A 106 10.40 3.61 7.66
C GLU A 106 10.07 3.20 9.11
N PRO A 107 9.74 1.92 9.35
CA PRO A 107 9.61 0.84 8.37
C PRO A 107 8.32 0.95 7.55
N ALA A 108 8.39 0.64 6.26
CA ALA A 108 7.28 0.79 5.32
C ALA A 108 7.26 -0.31 4.25
N PHE A 109 6.16 -0.40 3.54
CA PHE A 109 6.04 -1.27 2.37
C PHE A 109 7.00 -0.81 1.27
N SER A 110 7.87 -1.72 0.82
CA SER A 110 8.96 -1.43 -0.12
C SER A 110 8.51 -0.81 -1.45
N GLU A 111 7.27 -1.06 -1.87
CA GLU A 111 6.73 -0.53 -3.12
C GLU A 111 6.61 1.00 -3.15
N TYR A 112 6.49 1.67 -2.01
CA TYR A 112 6.46 3.14 -1.99
C TYR A 112 7.78 3.72 -2.51
N ALA A 113 8.89 3.25 -1.97
CA ALA A 113 10.22 3.69 -2.40
C ALA A 113 10.53 3.28 -3.84
N LEU A 114 10.17 2.04 -4.20
CA LEU A 114 10.39 1.50 -5.54
C LEU A 114 9.63 2.32 -6.59
N ALA A 115 8.33 2.55 -6.38
CA ALA A 115 7.49 3.31 -7.32
C ALA A 115 7.99 4.75 -7.50
N CYS A 116 8.35 5.41 -6.39
CA CYS A 116 8.90 6.77 -6.43
C CYS A 116 10.22 6.83 -7.19
N GLY A 117 11.13 5.89 -6.93
CA GLY A 117 12.41 5.80 -7.64
C GLY A 117 12.24 5.54 -9.13
N LEU A 118 11.33 4.62 -9.51
CA LEU A 118 11.01 4.33 -10.91
C LEU A 118 10.36 5.53 -11.62
N ALA A 119 9.58 6.33 -10.91
CA ALA A 119 9.02 7.57 -11.44
C ALA A 119 10.07 8.70 -11.56
N GLY A 120 11.28 8.53 -11.01
CA GLY A 120 12.34 9.52 -11.04
C GLY A 120 12.22 10.60 -9.97
N LEU A 121 11.56 10.31 -8.86
CA LEU A 121 11.58 11.13 -7.65
C LEU A 121 12.86 10.82 -6.85
N GLU A 122 13.44 11.82 -6.19
CA GLU A 122 14.44 11.58 -5.15
C GLU A 122 13.73 10.90 -3.95
N VAL A 123 14.22 9.74 -3.53
CA VAL A 123 13.62 9.02 -2.40
C VAL A 123 14.45 9.25 -1.15
N ARG A 124 13.80 9.69 -0.07
CA ARG A 124 14.38 9.84 1.25
C ARG A 124 13.72 8.85 2.21
N HIS A 125 14.50 8.29 3.12
CA HIS A 125 14.09 7.27 4.07
C HIS A 125 14.26 7.79 5.51
N PRO A 126 13.36 8.65 6.01
CA PRO A 126 13.37 9.01 7.41
C PRO A 126 13.06 7.78 8.27
N ASP A 127 14.00 7.42 9.15
CA ASP A 127 13.81 6.32 10.09
C ASP A 127 13.13 6.83 11.36
N CYS A 128 11.89 6.47 11.57
CA CYS A 128 11.14 6.82 12.79
C CYS A 128 11.61 6.06 14.03
N GLY A 129 12.53 5.11 13.85
CA GLY A 129 12.96 4.23 14.94
C GLY A 129 11.84 3.29 15.41
N VAL A 130 12.18 2.42 16.31
CA VAL A 130 11.21 1.57 17.00
C VAL A 130 10.63 2.38 18.15
N ARG A 131 9.29 2.39 18.27
CA ARG A 131 8.60 2.95 19.45
C ARG A 131 9.25 2.39 20.70
N ARG A 132 9.69 3.28 21.60
CA ARG A 132 10.25 2.88 22.90
C ARG A 132 9.11 2.70 23.88
N ASP A 133 9.30 1.78 24.81
CA ASP A 133 8.36 1.63 25.93
C ASP A 133 8.25 2.95 26.69
N GLY A 134 7.05 3.51 26.75
CA GLY A 134 6.78 4.77 27.41
C GLY A 134 6.62 5.98 26.48
N ASP A 135 6.90 5.86 25.18
CA ASP A 135 6.65 6.95 24.22
C ASP A 135 5.15 7.21 24.10
N SER A 136 4.76 8.47 24.26
CA SER A 136 3.40 8.93 23.96
C SER A 136 3.21 9.09 22.44
N ASP A 137 1.94 9.14 22.00
CA ASP A 137 1.63 9.42 20.60
C ASP A 137 2.14 10.82 20.18
N GLU A 138 2.20 11.77 21.11
CA GLU A 138 2.80 13.10 20.86
C GLU A 138 4.30 13.03 20.63
N ASP A 139 5.03 12.19 21.37
CA ASP A 139 6.47 12.03 21.20
C ASP A 139 6.78 11.42 19.84
N ILE A 140 6.02 10.43 19.43
CA ILE A 140 6.13 9.82 18.11
C ILE A 140 5.85 10.84 17.01
N LEU A 141 4.77 11.62 17.13
CA LEU A 141 4.43 12.66 16.17
C LEU A 141 5.52 13.73 16.07
N ARG A 142 6.06 14.19 17.19
CA ARG A 142 7.16 15.15 17.22
C ARG A 142 8.42 14.60 16.56
N GLN A 143 8.74 13.34 16.81
CA GLN A 143 9.87 12.66 16.16
C GLN A 143 9.66 12.58 14.65
N MET A 144 8.48 12.17 14.19
CA MET A 144 8.14 12.16 12.77
C MET A 144 8.27 13.56 12.15
N LEU A 145 7.74 14.58 12.79
CA LEU A 145 7.84 15.96 12.30
C LEU A 145 9.28 16.44 12.22
N SER A 146 10.12 16.07 13.19
CA SER A 146 11.55 16.42 13.17
C SER A 146 12.29 15.76 12.00
N LEU A 147 11.94 14.52 11.66
CA LEU A 147 12.52 13.82 10.50
C LEU A 147 12.12 14.45 9.16
N LEU A 148 10.99 15.14 9.13
CA LEU A 148 10.53 15.84 7.94
C LEU A 148 11.07 17.27 7.82
N ALA A 149 11.80 17.77 8.84
CA ALA A 149 12.32 19.14 8.84
C ALA A 149 13.30 19.40 7.67
N ASP A 150 14.05 18.39 7.25
CA ASP A 150 15.00 18.46 6.13
C ASP A 150 14.38 18.09 4.78
N VAL A 151 13.07 17.79 4.76
CA VAL A 151 12.34 17.46 3.53
C VAL A 151 11.82 18.76 2.89
N PRO A 152 12.00 18.97 1.59
CA PRO A 152 11.49 20.15 0.90
C PRO A 152 9.99 20.37 1.15
N ALA A 153 9.56 21.62 1.26
CA ALA A 153 8.16 21.98 1.55
C ALA A 153 7.16 21.40 0.52
N ARG A 154 7.62 21.09 -0.69
CA ARG A 154 6.81 20.46 -1.74
C ARG A 154 7.24 19.00 -1.97
N ALA A 155 7.29 18.21 -0.93
CA ALA A 155 7.58 16.78 -1.01
C ALA A 155 6.32 15.95 -0.81
N ALA A 156 6.30 14.75 -1.37
CA ALA A 156 5.32 13.72 -1.02
C ALA A 156 5.79 12.96 0.21
N VAL A 157 4.89 12.70 1.15
CA VAL A 157 5.18 11.88 2.33
C VAL A 157 4.34 10.61 2.29
N TRP A 158 5.00 9.47 2.33
CA TRP A 158 4.36 8.17 2.41
C TRP A 158 4.38 7.69 3.85
N LEU A 159 3.19 7.51 4.40
CA LEU A 159 2.98 7.05 5.76
C LEU A 159 2.00 5.88 5.76
N ALA A 160 2.43 4.72 6.25
CA ALA A 160 1.57 3.57 6.47
C ALA A 160 1.10 3.55 7.94
N ASN A 161 -0.23 3.53 8.15
CA ASN A 161 -0.80 3.45 9.48
C ASN A 161 -2.04 2.53 9.49
N PRO A 162 -2.01 1.40 10.18
CA PRO A 162 -0.79 0.83 10.77
C PRO A 162 0.25 0.44 9.72
N GLY A 163 1.53 0.50 10.09
CA GLY A 163 2.62 -0.06 9.32
C GLY A 163 2.55 -1.59 9.29
N ASN A 164 3.25 -2.19 8.34
CA ASN A 164 3.33 -3.64 8.21
C ASN A 164 4.58 -4.17 8.92
#